data_4e9e03aaed97109bc524e168a28157fa
#
_entry.id   4e9e03aaed97109bc524e168a28157fa
#
_cell.length_a   1.000
_cell.length_b   1.000
_cell.length_c   1.000
_cell.angle_alpha   90.00
_cell.angle_beta   90.00
_cell.angle_gamma   90.00
#
_symmetry.space_group_name_H-M   'P 1'
#
loop_
_entity.id
_entity.type
_entity.pdbx_description
1 polymer ?
#
loop_
_entity_poly.entity_id
_entity_poly.type
_entity_poly.pdbx_seq_one_letter_code
_entity_poly.pdbx_strand_id
1 'polypeptide(L)'
;LYFRQIVVYFMVTLISVFGCALLVLLIYALMPMLKMKDAITTINKFLEGDEADIPDTPPLPLKEQIDAVVSKSERTSLEQIFYDMLAGKLSLSSARLFKDMEGPFGLMLIHALHRKDIYGLVEKQHPELVVTKSSHIYACIGIYRSKEDYHGLALCLSGTLDCRLFQSVLFTDFDSLPLHFSNLHELRRLSLVLGPEERLIPEEALFSKALANTVTTRDFTDLIVRLKSGSLDLSRAKWQEIRSTIVNYRYDDFQYVLNRAEDTICSILNEFSSDLLKDRQELLPESLEQIKDLDVIDQAFDRAFVAICGNYSEKKAEKYSELAKQIKGIVQENYHDSSLNSQRIADMIQMNNAYLGRMFKNSYGRSINDYINTCRLEESMRLLRQTDMSVEEIAQNVGFSNIKYFYVLFKKLTGITPATYRAG
;
A
#
# COMPACT_ATOMS: atom_id res chain seq x y z
N LEU A 1 2.23 -15.89 61.18
CA LEU A 1 3.35 -14.97 60.87
C LEU A 1 4.03 -15.33 59.54
N TYR A 2 4.33 -16.58 59.27
CA TYR A 2 5.06 -17.06 58.09
C TYR A 2 4.33 -16.77 56.77
N PHE A 3 3.01 -16.95 56.72
CA PHE A 3 2.19 -16.69 55.52
C PHE A 3 2.17 -15.19 55.16
N ARG A 4 2.14 -14.30 56.12
CA ARG A 4 2.21 -12.85 55.92
C ARG A 4 3.57 -12.42 55.33
N GLN A 5 4.65 -13.02 55.75
CA GLN A 5 5.99 -12.74 55.22
C GLN A 5 6.13 -13.20 53.75
N ILE A 6 5.59 -14.38 53.41
CA ILE A 6 5.58 -14.89 52.03
C ILE A 6 4.78 -13.99 51.11
N VAL A 7 3.60 -13.54 51.53
CA VAL A 7 2.77 -12.64 50.74
C VAL A 7 3.44 -11.28 50.52
N VAL A 8 4.08 -10.72 51.54
CA VAL A 8 4.85 -9.47 51.42
C VAL A 8 6.05 -9.64 50.48
N TYR A 9 6.78 -10.76 50.57
CA TYR A 9 7.89 -11.02 49.66
C TYR A 9 7.45 -11.19 48.22
N PHE A 10 6.32 -11.86 47.99
CA PHE A 10 5.73 -12.02 46.65
C PHE A 10 5.26 -10.68 46.07
N MET A 11 4.63 -9.83 46.88
CA MET A 11 4.21 -8.50 46.47
C MET A 11 5.37 -7.58 46.13
N VAL A 12 6.44 -7.62 46.92
CA VAL A 12 7.66 -6.82 46.67
C VAL A 12 8.37 -7.26 45.40
N THR A 13 8.48 -8.59 45.16
CA THR A 13 9.07 -9.10 43.90
C THR A 13 8.20 -8.76 42.69
N LEU A 14 6.88 -8.85 42.80
CA LEU A 14 5.94 -8.48 41.74
C LEU A 14 6.05 -6.98 41.36
N ILE A 15 6.09 -6.09 42.34
CA ILE A 15 6.26 -4.65 42.18
C ILE A 15 7.62 -4.32 41.52
N SER A 16 8.69 -5.05 41.96
CA SER A 16 10.03 -4.89 41.38
C SER A 16 10.05 -5.30 39.90
N VAL A 17 9.47 -6.44 39.55
CA VAL A 17 9.41 -6.93 38.15
C VAL A 17 8.54 -5.99 37.25
N PHE A 18 7.37 -5.57 37.78
CA PHE A 18 6.53 -4.59 37.05
C PHE A 18 7.19 -3.22 36.92
N GLY A 19 7.91 -2.77 37.96
CA GLY A 19 8.67 -1.53 37.91
C GLY A 19 9.79 -1.56 36.88
N CYS A 20 10.56 -2.66 36.79
CA CYS A 20 11.57 -2.84 35.75
C CYS A 20 10.99 -2.92 34.35
N ALA A 21 9.88 -3.63 34.17
CA ALA A 21 9.19 -3.71 32.88
C ALA A 21 8.66 -2.34 32.43
N LEU A 22 8.10 -1.56 33.35
CA LEU A 22 7.62 -0.22 33.07
C LEU A 22 8.78 0.73 32.72
N LEU A 23 9.91 0.60 33.39
CA LEU A 23 11.12 1.39 33.12
C LEU A 23 11.69 1.07 31.73
N VAL A 24 11.73 -0.21 31.35
CA VAL A 24 12.16 -0.65 30.01
C VAL A 24 11.20 -0.13 28.93
N LEU A 25 9.89 -0.20 29.17
CA LEU A 25 8.89 0.37 28.26
C LEU A 25 9.03 1.90 28.16
N LEU A 26 9.30 2.59 29.26
CA LEU A 26 9.51 4.04 29.27
C LEU A 26 10.79 4.43 28.52
N ILE A 27 11.87 3.67 28.68
CA ILE A 27 13.11 3.85 27.91
C ILE A 27 12.86 3.61 26.43
N TYR A 28 12.12 2.56 26.06
CA TYR A 28 11.76 2.26 24.66
C TYR A 28 10.86 3.34 24.05
N ALA A 29 9.95 3.94 24.82
CA ALA A 29 9.07 5.02 24.38
C ALA A 29 9.80 6.37 24.27
N LEU A 30 10.79 6.65 25.14
CA LEU A 30 11.53 7.91 25.17
C LEU A 30 12.73 7.93 24.21
N MET A 31 13.32 6.77 23.88
CA MET A 31 14.47 6.69 22.96
C MET A 31 14.19 7.31 21.57
N PRO A 32 13.06 7.05 20.91
CA PRO A 32 12.77 7.73 19.64
C PRO A 32 12.51 9.23 19.81
N MET A 33 11.95 9.68 20.96
CA MET A 33 11.74 11.11 21.21
C MET A 33 13.05 11.87 21.47
N LEU A 34 14.01 11.26 22.16
CA LEU A 34 15.34 11.83 22.38
C LEU A 34 16.10 11.93 21.05
N LYS A 35 16.09 10.88 20.24
CA LYS A 35 16.68 10.91 18.88
C LYS A 35 16.00 11.94 17.96
N MET A 36 14.69 12.12 18.09
CA MET A 36 13.94 13.14 17.36
C MET A 36 14.30 14.56 17.80
N LYS A 37 14.54 14.77 19.11
CA LYS A 37 14.94 16.06 19.66
C LYS A 37 16.34 16.47 19.16
N ASP A 38 17.27 15.53 19.11
CA ASP A 38 18.62 15.77 18.60
C ASP A 38 18.59 16.05 17.08
N ALA A 39 17.76 15.30 16.33
CA ALA A 39 17.54 15.55 14.90
C ALA A 39 16.88 16.92 14.65
N ILE A 40 15.88 17.32 15.44
CA ILE A 40 15.23 18.63 15.34
C ILE A 40 16.22 19.76 15.70
N THR A 41 17.07 19.55 16.70
CA THR A 41 18.09 20.53 17.07
C THR A 41 19.13 20.70 15.95
N THR A 42 19.52 19.63 15.30
CA THR A 42 20.42 19.66 14.14
C THR A 42 19.75 20.32 12.92
N ILE A 43 18.47 20.04 12.67
CA ILE A 43 17.67 20.67 11.61
C ILE A 43 17.51 22.19 11.89
N ASN A 44 17.21 22.59 13.13
CA ASN A 44 17.07 24.00 13.48
C ASN A 44 18.39 24.76 13.35
N LYS A 45 19.51 24.14 13.74
CA LYS A 45 20.84 24.70 13.55
C LYS A 45 21.21 24.90 12.08
N PHE A 46 20.74 23.97 11.22
CA PHE A 46 20.90 24.06 9.78
C PHE A 46 19.98 25.13 9.13
N LEU A 47 18.74 25.26 9.63
CA LEU A 47 17.79 26.29 9.16
C LEU A 47 18.15 27.72 9.60
N GLU A 48 18.90 27.87 10.69
CA GLU A 48 19.38 29.17 11.21
C GLU A 48 20.58 29.73 10.44
N GLY A 49 21.12 29.00 9.46
CA GLY A 49 22.08 29.55 8.50
C GLY A 49 23.48 29.75 9.03
N ASP A 50 23.91 29.00 10.07
CA ASP A 50 25.31 28.96 10.44
C ASP A 50 26.11 28.29 9.31
N GLU A 51 26.56 29.08 8.35
CA GLU A 51 27.66 28.69 7.45
C GLU A 51 28.83 28.29 8.35
N ALA A 52 29.25 27.03 8.28
CA ALA A 52 30.43 26.56 8.94
C ALA A 52 31.59 27.49 8.50
N ASP A 53 32.27 28.13 9.45
CA ASP A 53 33.47 28.94 9.20
C ASP A 53 34.47 28.01 8.46
N ILE A 54 34.59 28.20 7.15
CA ILE A 54 35.56 27.48 6.32
C ILE A 54 36.92 28.12 6.61
N PRO A 55 37.90 27.40 7.14
CA PRO A 55 39.21 27.94 7.40
C PRO A 55 39.86 28.47 6.13
N ASP A 56 40.51 29.66 6.20
CA ASP A 56 41.20 30.31 5.08
C ASP A 56 42.30 29.44 4.43
N THR A 57 42.80 28.44 5.13
CA THR A 57 43.76 27.45 4.60
C THR A 57 43.04 26.13 4.34
N PRO A 58 43.19 25.56 3.10
CA PRO A 58 42.54 24.31 2.82
C PRO A 58 43.12 23.21 3.74
N PRO A 59 42.22 22.44 4.41
CA PRO A 59 42.65 21.29 5.21
C PRO A 59 43.39 20.28 4.34
N LEU A 60 44.33 19.54 4.93
CA LEU A 60 44.98 18.42 4.24
C LEU A 60 43.94 17.43 3.69
N PRO A 61 44.22 16.82 2.52
CA PRO A 61 43.34 15.77 2.00
C PRO A 61 43.05 14.70 3.06
N LEU A 62 41.83 14.23 3.12
CA LEU A 62 41.39 13.26 4.15
C LEU A 62 42.32 12.04 4.21
N LYS A 63 42.80 11.57 3.06
CA LYS A 63 43.72 10.45 2.95
C LYS A 63 45.07 10.72 3.66
N GLU A 64 45.60 11.94 3.54
CA GLU A 64 46.83 12.35 4.22
C GLU A 64 46.62 12.50 5.74
N GLN A 65 45.46 13.00 6.17
CA GLN A 65 45.12 13.04 7.59
C GLN A 65 45.01 11.63 8.17
N ILE A 66 44.34 10.71 7.46
CA ILE A 66 44.25 9.30 7.82
C ILE A 66 45.61 8.62 7.83
N ASP A 67 46.43 8.84 6.80
CA ASP A 67 47.80 8.26 6.69
C ASP A 67 48.73 8.79 7.81
N ALA A 68 48.49 9.99 8.34
CA ALA A 68 49.23 10.56 9.47
C ALA A 68 48.83 9.90 10.82
N VAL A 69 47.57 9.48 10.94
CA VAL A 69 47.05 8.88 12.19
C VAL A 69 47.31 7.37 12.23
N VAL A 70 47.48 6.71 11.08
CA VAL A 70 47.56 5.25 10.99
C VAL A 70 48.80 4.80 10.25
N SER A 71 49.57 3.88 10.85
CA SER A 71 50.77 3.32 10.25
C SER A 71 50.42 2.40 9.06
N LYS A 72 51.35 2.30 8.10
CA LYS A 72 51.21 1.62 6.82
C LYS A 72 50.80 0.13 6.90
N SER A 73 51.01 -0.52 8.05
CA SER A 73 50.65 -1.94 8.29
C SER A 73 49.16 -2.16 8.60
N GLU A 74 48.37 -1.10 8.82
CA GLU A 74 46.99 -1.16 9.24
C GLU A 74 45.95 -0.73 8.17
N ARG A 75 46.45 -0.49 6.91
CA ARG A 75 45.54 -0.03 5.82
C ARG A 75 44.35 -0.96 5.56
N THR A 76 44.56 -2.27 5.61
CA THR A 76 43.47 -3.25 5.45
C THR A 76 42.50 -3.20 6.64
N SER A 77 43.00 -2.78 7.81
CA SER A 77 42.18 -2.55 9.00
C SER A 77 41.35 -1.28 8.88
N LEU A 78 41.80 -0.26 8.15
CA LEU A 78 41.08 1.01 7.98
C LEU A 78 39.82 0.88 7.15
N GLU A 79 39.86 0.18 6.03
CA GLU A 79 38.66 -0.07 5.23
C GLU A 79 37.61 -0.84 6.06
N GLN A 80 38.08 -1.79 6.85
CA GLN A 80 37.20 -2.55 7.76
C GLN A 80 36.70 -1.68 8.90
N ILE A 81 37.53 -0.84 9.49
CA ILE A 81 37.15 0.12 10.54
C ILE A 81 36.11 1.10 10.00
N PHE A 82 36.34 1.65 8.80
CA PHE A 82 35.35 2.51 8.13
C PHE A 82 34.05 1.77 7.85
N TYR A 83 34.14 0.56 7.36
CA TYR A 83 32.94 -0.27 7.12
C TYR A 83 32.17 -0.53 8.42
N ASP A 84 32.86 -0.90 9.49
CA ASP A 84 32.25 -1.18 10.79
C ASP A 84 31.68 0.09 11.44
N MET A 85 32.32 1.26 11.22
CA MET A 85 31.84 2.56 11.63
C MET A 85 30.57 2.93 10.86
N LEU A 86 30.56 2.77 9.54
CA LEU A 86 29.41 2.99 8.68
C LEU A 86 28.26 2.04 9.02
N ALA A 87 28.57 0.81 9.44
CA ALA A 87 27.57 -0.18 9.86
C ALA A 87 27.06 0.03 11.31
N GLY A 88 27.53 1.07 12.01
CA GLY A 88 27.17 1.33 13.41
C GLY A 88 27.69 0.28 14.40
N LYS A 89 28.71 -0.50 13.98
CA LYS A 89 29.30 -1.61 14.76
C LYS A 89 30.52 -1.19 15.57
N LEU A 90 31.01 0.04 15.41
CA LEU A 90 32.22 0.51 16.04
C LEU A 90 32.02 0.94 17.48
N SER A 91 32.99 0.54 18.32
CA SER A 91 33.09 1.01 19.69
C SER A 91 33.58 2.46 19.77
N LEU A 92 33.16 3.18 20.81
CA LEU A 92 33.63 4.54 21.14
C LEU A 92 35.17 4.73 21.15
N SER A 93 35.96 3.61 21.23
CA SER A 93 37.42 3.66 21.20
C SER A 93 37.99 3.92 19.80
N SER A 94 37.29 3.49 18.74
CA SER A 94 37.75 3.70 17.37
C SER A 94 37.35 5.10 16.84
N ALA A 95 36.28 5.67 17.35
CA ALA A 95 35.90 7.06 17.06
C ALA A 95 36.97 8.08 17.54
N ARG A 96 37.76 7.72 18.57
CA ARG A 96 38.88 8.58 19.05
C ARG A 96 40.00 8.74 18.04
N LEU A 97 40.19 7.81 17.09
CA LEU A 97 41.21 7.90 16.06
C LEU A 97 40.95 9.05 15.06
N PHE A 98 39.69 9.47 14.95
CA PHE A 98 39.24 10.49 13.97
C PHE A 98 38.87 11.83 14.62
N LYS A 99 39.04 11.95 15.96
CA LYS A 99 38.58 13.13 16.71
C LYS A 99 39.32 14.45 16.35
N ASP A 100 40.52 14.32 15.80
CA ASP A 100 41.36 15.47 15.45
C ASP A 100 41.33 15.76 13.93
N MET A 101 40.41 15.15 13.18
CA MET A 101 40.25 15.44 11.75
C MET A 101 39.45 16.71 11.53
N GLU A 102 39.95 17.55 10.62
CA GLU A 102 39.31 18.82 10.24
C GLU A 102 38.55 18.68 8.92
N GLY A 103 37.27 19.12 8.91
CA GLY A 103 36.38 19.14 7.74
C GLY A 103 36.30 20.52 7.09
N PRO A 104 35.37 20.77 6.15
CA PRO A 104 34.08 20.04 5.98
C PRO A 104 34.18 18.72 5.19
N PHE A 105 33.49 17.73 5.69
CA PHE A 105 33.41 16.38 5.10
C PHE A 105 32.16 16.22 4.25
N GLY A 106 32.27 15.41 3.19
CA GLY A 106 31.14 14.98 2.39
C GLY A 106 31.16 13.47 2.19
N LEU A 107 30.02 12.83 2.37
CA LEU A 107 29.81 11.39 2.18
C LEU A 107 28.94 11.15 0.95
N MET A 108 29.41 10.33 0.04
CA MET A 108 28.63 9.85 -1.09
C MET A 108 28.45 8.33 -1.00
N LEU A 109 27.22 7.87 -1.18
CA LEU A 109 26.92 6.46 -1.30
C LEU A 109 26.59 6.15 -2.75
N ILE A 110 27.36 5.29 -3.39
CA ILE A 110 27.19 4.90 -4.79
C ILE A 110 26.59 3.51 -4.85
N HIS A 111 25.44 3.39 -5.47
CA HIS A 111 24.78 2.12 -5.73
C HIS A 111 24.95 1.76 -7.23
N ALA A 112 25.80 0.79 -7.51
CA ALA A 112 26.04 0.31 -8.87
C ALA A 112 24.80 -0.38 -9.43
N LEU A 113 24.33 0.04 -10.59
CA LEU A 113 23.21 -0.59 -11.31
C LEU A 113 23.66 -1.85 -12.05
N HIS A 114 24.91 -1.88 -12.52
CA HIS A 114 25.55 -3.00 -13.19
C HIS A 114 26.89 -3.36 -12.53
N ARG A 115 27.35 -4.60 -12.71
CA ARG A 115 28.63 -5.08 -12.16
C ARG A 115 29.84 -4.46 -12.89
N LYS A 116 30.13 -3.20 -12.70
CA LYS A 116 31.37 -2.55 -13.08
C LYS A 116 32.25 -2.35 -11.85
N ASP A 117 33.56 -2.40 -12.02
CA ASP A 117 34.51 -2.08 -10.94
C ASP A 117 34.54 -0.55 -10.74
N ILE A 118 33.59 -0.05 -10.00
CA ILE A 118 33.50 1.37 -9.63
C ILE A 118 34.64 1.75 -8.69
N TYR A 119 35.09 0.82 -7.84
CA TYR A 119 36.17 1.06 -6.89
C TYR A 119 37.45 1.54 -7.58
N GLY A 120 37.96 0.75 -8.54
CA GLY A 120 39.17 1.11 -9.26
C GLY A 120 39.04 2.37 -10.13
N LEU A 121 37.82 2.66 -10.61
CA LEU A 121 37.58 3.89 -11.39
C LEU A 121 37.60 5.13 -10.49
N VAL A 122 36.92 5.11 -9.36
CA VAL A 122 36.87 6.25 -8.42
C VAL A 122 38.24 6.47 -7.80
N GLU A 123 38.92 5.43 -7.32
CA GLU A 123 40.26 5.52 -6.72
C GLU A 123 41.31 6.09 -7.69
N LYS A 124 41.22 5.72 -8.98
CA LYS A 124 42.14 6.21 -9.99
C LYS A 124 41.91 7.65 -10.40
N GLN A 125 40.66 8.08 -10.49
CA GLN A 125 40.27 9.43 -10.91
C GLN A 125 40.27 10.44 -9.75
N HIS A 126 39.96 9.95 -8.54
CA HIS A 126 39.80 10.76 -7.33
C HIS A 126 40.56 10.13 -6.16
N PRO A 127 41.92 10.13 -6.22
CA PRO A 127 42.76 9.52 -5.20
C PRO A 127 42.64 10.20 -3.84
N GLU A 128 42.09 11.43 -3.79
CA GLU A 128 41.78 12.18 -2.57
C GLU A 128 40.65 11.61 -1.76
N LEU A 129 39.80 10.77 -2.36
CA LEU A 129 38.66 10.16 -1.68
C LEU A 129 39.06 8.85 -0.98
N VAL A 130 38.51 8.64 0.18
CA VAL A 130 38.52 7.34 0.85
C VAL A 130 37.30 6.56 0.40
N VAL A 131 37.54 5.42 -0.29
CA VAL A 131 36.47 4.59 -0.85
C VAL A 131 36.44 3.28 -0.10
N THR A 132 35.23 2.88 0.32
CA THR A 132 34.99 1.56 0.90
C THR A 132 33.88 0.85 0.12
N LYS A 133 33.91 -0.49 0.09
CA LYS A 133 32.99 -1.31 -0.69
C LYS A 133 32.29 -2.35 0.19
N SER A 134 31.00 -2.45 0.01
CA SER A 134 30.18 -3.56 0.53
C SER A 134 29.22 -4.07 -0.54
N SER A 135 29.46 -5.26 -1.06
CA SER A 135 28.65 -5.85 -2.15
C SER A 135 28.59 -4.94 -3.38
N HIS A 136 27.46 -4.31 -3.67
CA HIS A 136 27.24 -3.38 -4.79
C HIS A 136 27.15 -1.91 -4.35
N ILE A 137 27.52 -1.63 -3.12
CA ILE A 137 27.46 -0.31 -2.50
C ILE A 137 28.88 0.14 -2.23
N TYR A 138 29.18 1.37 -2.66
CA TYR A 138 30.47 2.01 -2.40
C TYR A 138 30.19 3.27 -1.60
N ALA A 139 30.91 3.47 -0.52
CA ALA A 139 30.89 4.72 0.25
C ALA A 139 32.18 5.48 -0.02
N CYS A 140 32.04 6.72 -0.48
CA CYS A 140 33.14 7.62 -0.77
C CYS A 140 33.05 8.81 0.18
N ILE A 141 34.12 9.05 0.92
CA ILE A 141 34.20 10.20 1.81
C ILE A 141 35.41 11.07 1.41
N GLY A 142 35.24 12.37 1.47
CA GLY A 142 36.28 13.36 1.18
C GLY A 142 36.12 14.63 1.96
N ILE A 143 37.11 15.53 1.86
CA ILE A 143 37.10 16.89 2.37
C ILE A 143 36.91 17.83 1.19
N TYR A 144 36.00 18.79 1.31
CA TYR A 144 35.62 19.69 0.23
C TYR A 144 35.77 21.15 0.68
N ARG A 145 36.12 22.02 -0.26
CA ARG A 145 36.30 23.45 0.02
C ARG A 145 34.98 24.22 0.04
N SER A 146 34.04 23.73 -0.75
CA SER A 146 32.73 24.36 -0.85
C SER A 146 31.64 23.34 -1.16
N LYS A 147 30.39 23.75 -1.00
CA LYS A 147 29.20 22.95 -1.38
C LYS A 147 29.15 22.73 -2.88
N GLU A 148 29.60 23.72 -3.66
CA GLU A 148 29.62 23.67 -5.13
C GLU A 148 30.64 22.64 -5.64
N ASP A 149 31.85 22.58 -5.05
CA ASP A 149 32.86 21.59 -5.38
C ASP A 149 32.35 20.16 -5.11
N TYR A 150 31.73 19.99 -3.95
CA TYR A 150 31.17 18.71 -3.53
C TYR A 150 30.04 18.25 -4.45
N HIS A 151 29.10 19.15 -4.75
CA HIS A 151 27.97 18.86 -5.65
C HIS A 151 28.45 18.66 -7.09
N GLY A 152 29.43 19.45 -7.55
CA GLY A 152 30.05 19.30 -8.88
C GLY A 152 30.69 17.91 -9.08
N LEU A 153 31.39 17.41 -8.06
CA LEU A 153 31.96 16.06 -8.09
C LEU A 153 30.86 14.99 -8.14
N ALA A 154 29.81 15.14 -7.30
CA ALA A 154 28.70 14.21 -7.27
C ALA A 154 27.96 14.14 -8.64
N LEU A 155 27.75 15.29 -9.29
CA LEU A 155 27.19 15.38 -10.64
C LEU A 155 28.09 14.70 -11.67
N CYS A 156 29.40 14.92 -11.62
CA CYS A 156 30.35 14.28 -12.52
C CYS A 156 30.33 12.76 -12.38
N LEU A 157 30.38 12.25 -11.16
CA LEU A 157 30.34 10.81 -10.89
C LEU A 157 29.01 10.18 -11.30
N SER A 158 27.88 10.81 -11.00
CA SER A 158 26.56 10.30 -11.38
C SER A 158 26.33 10.31 -12.90
N GLY A 159 26.96 11.23 -13.63
CA GLY A 159 26.91 11.30 -15.09
C GLY A 159 27.87 10.33 -15.81
N THR A 160 29.01 10.00 -15.18
CA THR A 160 30.01 9.14 -15.78
C THR A 160 29.87 7.66 -15.43
N LEU A 161 29.32 7.39 -14.26
CA LEU A 161 29.08 6.03 -13.75
C LEU A 161 27.63 5.62 -13.98
N ASP A 162 27.43 4.36 -14.34
CA ASP A 162 26.09 3.78 -14.43
C ASP A 162 25.62 3.36 -13.02
N CYS A 163 25.25 4.36 -12.23
CA CYS A 163 24.94 4.20 -10.82
C CYS A 163 23.88 5.22 -10.38
N ARG A 164 23.32 4.96 -9.19
CA ARG A 164 22.65 5.98 -8.38
C ARG A 164 23.59 6.46 -7.30
N LEU A 165 23.69 7.76 -7.13
CA LEU A 165 24.53 8.40 -6.15
C LEU A 165 23.68 9.14 -5.13
N PHE A 166 23.92 8.86 -3.86
CA PHE A 166 23.26 9.52 -2.73
C PHE A 166 24.30 10.41 -2.06
N GLN A 167 24.00 11.69 -1.94
CA GLN A 167 24.92 12.72 -1.50
C GLN A 167 24.49 13.25 -0.13
N SER A 168 25.39 13.24 0.89
CA SER A 168 25.14 13.88 2.18
C SER A 168 25.17 15.40 2.07
N VAL A 169 24.65 16.08 3.09
CA VAL A 169 25.07 17.46 3.35
C VAL A 169 26.54 17.48 3.76
N LEU A 170 27.23 18.63 3.63
CA LEU A 170 28.55 18.80 4.22
C LEU A 170 28.43 18.89 5.74
N PHE A 171 29.37 18.26 6.45
CA PHE A 171 29.40 18.24 7.91
C PHE A 171 30.83 18.45 8.41
N THR A 172 30.99 19.09 9.55
CA THR A 172 32.29 19.40 10.16
C THR A 172 32.65 18.47 11.30
N ASP A 173 31.63 17.87 11.94
CA ASP A 173 31.82 16.92 13.01
C ASP A 173 31.86 15.50 12.45
N PHE A 174 33.04 14.88 12.50
CA PHE A 174 33.25 13.52 12.01
C PHE A 174 32.42 12.47 12.77
N ASP A 175 32.09 12.74 14.04
CA ASP A 175 31.22 11.84 14.83
C ASP A 175 29.79 11.76 14.27
N SER A 176 29.38 12.69 13.40
CA SER A 176 28.10 12.66 12.70
C SER A 176 28.10 11.75 11.46
N LEU A 177 29.25 11.24 11.01
CA LEU A 177 29.35 10.36 9.83
C LEU A 177 28.41 9.16 9.84
N PRO A 178 28.23 8.41 10.97
CA PRO A 178 27.30 7.30 11.00
C PRO A 178 25.84 7.72 10.77
N LEU A 179 25.46 8.93 11.21
CA LEU A 179 24.13 9.49 10.97
C LEU A 179 23.90 9.74 9.48
N HIS A 180 24.83 10.44 8.82
CA HIS A 180 24.75 10.71 7.38
C HIS A 180 24.75 9.42 6.57
N PHE A 181 25.58 8.44 6.93
CA PHE A 181 25.55 7.14 6.29
C PHE A 181 24.20 6.43 6.44
N SER A 182 23.62 6.44 7.64
CA SER A 182 22.31 5.87 7.90
C SER A 182 21.22 6.54 7.06
N ASN A 183 21.26 7.88 6.95
CA ASN A 183 20.32 8.65 6.13
C ASN A 183 20.44 8.30 4.63
N LEU A 184 21.66 8.25 4.11
CA LEU A 184 21.91 7.88 2.70
C LEU A 184 21.52 6.41 2.43
N HIS A 185 21.76 5.53 3.38
CA HIS A 185 21.35 4.13 3.27
C HIS A 185 19.82 3.99 3.27
N GLU A 186 19.13 4.79 4.05
CA GLU A 186 17.66 4.87 4.04
C GLU A 186 17.14 5.38 2.69
N LEU A 187 17.71 6.47 2.16
CA LEU A 187 17.37 6.99 0.83
C LEU A 187 17.59 5.93 -0.27
N ARG A 188 18.68 5.17 -0.18
CA ARG A 188 18.93 4.06 -1.10
C ARG A 188 17.85 2.99 -1.01
N ARG A 189 17.36 2.65 0.17
CA ARG A 189 16.24 1.72 0.38
C ARG A 189 14.94 2.28 -0.21
N LEU A 190 14.75 3.60 -0.12
CA LEU A 190 13.63 4.32 -0.73
C LEU A 190 13.76 4.51 -2.25
N SER A 191 14.80 3.98 -2.88
CA SER A 191 15.00 4.12 -4.33
C SER A 191 13.88 3.53 -5.19
N LEU A 192 13.03 2.66 -4.62
CA LEU A 192 11.77 2.19 -5.21
C LEU A 192 10.76 3.32 -5.49
N VAL A 193 10.78 4.33 -4.62
CA VAL A 193 9.85 5.48 -4.65
C VAL A 193 10.41 6.63 -5.49
N LEU A 194 11.75 6.69 -5.56
CA LEU A 194 12.48 7.65 -6.37
C LEU A 194 12.51 7.10 -7.81
N GLY A 195 11.93 7.76 -8.76
CA GLY A 195 11.86 7.32 -10.16
C GLY A 195 13.21 6.85 -10.70
N PRO A 196 13.23 6.00 -11.74
CA PRO A 196 14.46 5.45 -12.31
C PRO A 196 15.39 6.52 -12.91
N GLU A 197 14.85 7.69 -13.24
CA GLU A 197 15.58 8.82 -13.87
C GLU A 197 16.47 9.59 -12.88
N GLU A 198 16.20 9.52 -11.57
CA GLU A 198 16.98 10.24 -10.57
C GLU A 198 18.29 9.51 -10.27
N ARG A 199 19.39 10.05 -10.79
CA ARG A 199 20.73 9.47 -10.59
C ARG A 199 21.49 10.08 -9.41
N LEU A 200 21.24 11.35 -9.08
CA LEU A 200 21.83 12.05 -7.94
C LEU A 200 20.74 12.45 -6.95
N ILE A 201 20.81 11.91 -5.75
CA ILE A 201 19.80 12.07 -4.71
C ILE A 201 20.46 12.70 -3.49
N PRO A 202 20.10 13.96 -3.14
CA PRO A 202 20.65 14.63 -1.97
C PRO A 202 19.98 14.13 -0.67
N GLU A 203 20.71 14.18 0.44
CA GLU A 203 20.24 13.78 1.76
C GLU A 203 19.00 14.59 2.21
N GLU A 204 18.89 15.83 1.77
CA GLU A 204 17.75 16.72 2.05
C GLU A 204 16.41 16.14 1.56
N ALA A 205 16.46 15.27 0.55
CA ALA A 205 15.27 14.57 0.07
C ALA A 205 14.62 13.68 1.16
N LEU A 206 15.40 13.22 2.15
CA LEU A 206 14.86 12.49 3.29
C LEU A 206 14.05 13.38 4.23
N PHE A 207 14.48 14.62 4.40
CA PHE A 207 13.84 15.57 5.32
C PHE A 207 12.60 16.25 4.73
N SER A 208 12.49 16.27 3.39
CA SER A 208 11.29 16.75 2.70
C SER A 208 10.10 15.79 2.81
N LYS A 209 10.33 14.56 3.27
CA LYS A 209 9.29 13.56 3.51
C LYS A 209 8.59 13.87 4.83
N ALA A 210 7.62 14.79 4.77
CA ALA A 210 6.86 15.22 5.92
C ALA A 210 5.94 14.09 6.42
N LEU A 211 5.73 14.08 7.74
CA LEU A 211 4.70 13.31 8.45
C LEU A 211 3.28 13.81 8.04
N ALA A 212 2.94 13.71 6.76
CA ALA A 212 1.61 14.02 6.29
C ALA A 212 0.81 12.70 6.30
N ASN A 213 -0.45 12.78 6.55
CA ASN A 213 -1.47 11.73 6.54
C ASN A 213 -0.96 10.29 6.71
N THR A 214 -1.32 9.63 7.79
CA THR A 214 -0.94 8.24 8.04
C THR A 214 -1.96 7.29 7.45
N VAL A 215 -1.50 6.24 6.74
CA VAL A 215 -2.34 5.12 6.33
C VAL A 215 -2.77 4.34 7.57
N THR A 216 -4.06 4.16 7.73
CA THR A 216 -4.68 3.55 8.92
C THR A 216 -5.26 2.17 8.62
N THR A 217 -5.63 1.44 9.64
CA THR A 217 -6.39 0.18 9.49
C THR A 217 -7.71 0.39 8.75
N ARG A 218 -8.32 1.58 8.84
CA ARG A 218 -9.55 1.94 8.14
C ARG A 218 -9.36 1.94 6.61
N ASP A 219 -8.20 2.37 6.13
CA ASP A 219 -7.89 2.41 4.70
C ASP A 219 -7.86 1.00 4.09
N PHE A 220 -7.27 0.04 4.81
CA PHE A 220 -7.29 -1.36 4.40
C PHE A 220 -8.69 -1.99 4.49
N THR A 221 -9.46 -1.63 5.53
CA THR A 221 -10.86 -2.08 5.63
C THR A 221 -11.69 -1.56 4.46
N ASP A 222 -11.50 -0.30 4.05
CA ASP A 222 -12.16 0.28 2.89
C ASP A 222 -11.72 -0.41 1.58
N LEU A 223 -10.43 -0.70 1.43
CA LEU A 223 -9.92 -1.47 0.29
C LEU A 223 -10.56 -2.86 0.20
N ILE A 224 -10.64 -3.59 1.33
CA ILE A 224 -11.31 -4.90 1.41
C ILE A 224 -12.76 -4.81 0.95
N VAL A 225 -13.50 -3.82 1.47
CA VAL A 225 -14.93 -3.63 1.12
C VAL A 225 -15.08 -3.37 -0.39
N ARG A 226 -14.23 -2.55 -0.98
CA ARG A 226 -14.28 -2.24 -2.42
C ARG A 226 -13.95 -3.47 -3.26
N LEU A 227 -12.91 -4.22 -2.90
CA LEU A 227 -12.53 -5.48 -3.56
C LEU A 227 -13.68 -6.50 -3.51
N LYS A 228 -14.25 -6.73 -2.31
CA LYS A 228 -15.37 -7.67 -2.12
C LYS A 228 -16.69 -7.20 -2.75
N SER A 229 -16.82 -5.90 -3.04
CA SER A 229 -17.98 -5.40 -3.80
C SER A 229 -17.91 -5.72 -5.30
N GLY A 230 -16.75 -6.13 -5.81
CA GLY A 230 -16.48 -6.35 -7.23
C GLY A 230 -16.23 -5.05 -8.02
N SER A 231 -15.93 -3.95 -7.34
CA SER A 231 -15.76 -2.61 -7.96
C SER A 231 -14.27 -2.36 -8.23
N LEU A 232 -13.78 -2.74 -9.39
CA LEU A 232 -12.37 -2.60 -9.76
C LEU A 232 -11.88 -1.16 -9.72
N ASP A 233 -12.63 -0.21 -10.33
CA ASP A 233 -12.23 1.19 -10.36
C ASP A 233 -12.14 1.83 -8.98
N LEU A 234 -13.08 1.50 -8.08
CA LEU A 234 -13.03 1.98 -6.71
C LEU A 234 -11.87 1.37 -5.92
N SER A 235 -11.52 0.12 -6.20
CA SER A 235 -10.38 -0.56 -5.57
C SER A 235 -9.06 0.06 -6.03
N ARG A 236 -8.92 0.32 -7.33
CA ARG A 236 -7.78 1.04 -7.92
C ARG A 236 -7.62 2.43 -7.33
N ALA A 237 -8.72 3.19 -7.26
CA ALA A 237 -8.71 4.54 -6.70
C ALA A 237 -8.25 4.52 -5.22
N LYS A 238 -8.71 3.55 -4.41
CA LYS A 238 -8.28 3.43 -3.01
C LYS A 238 -6.81 3.06 -2.88
N TRP A 239 -6.32 2.15 -3.73
CA TRP A 239 -4.90 1.84 -3.75
C TRP A 239 -4.06 3.05 -4.12
N GLN A 240 -4.45 3.83 -5.13
CA GLN A 240 -3.73 5.05 -5.52
C GLN A 240 -3.72 6.12 -4.42
N GLU A 241 -4.77 6.22 -3.62
CA GLU A 241 -4.81 7.08 -2.43
C GLU A 241 -3.77 6.61 -1.39
N ILE A 242 -3.72 5.31 -1.07
CA ILE A 242 -2.73 4.72 -0.17
C ILE A 242 -1.32 4.95 -0.74
N ARG A 243 -1.10 4.64 -2.02
CA ARG A 243 0.18 4.80 -2.72
C ARG A 243 0.70 6.23 -2.65
N SER A 244 -0.15 7.21 -2.93
CA SER A 244 0.23 8.64 -2.89
C SER A 244 0.65 9.10 -1.49
N THR A 245 0.15 8.46 -0.46
CA THR A 245 0.49 8.73 0.93
C THR A 245 1.83 8.08 1.30
N ILE A 246 2.02 6.81 0.98
CA ILE A 246 3.21 6.04 1.41
C ILE A 246 4.50 6.45 0.69
N VAL A 247 4.43 7.05 -0.49
CA VAL A 247 5.63 7.58 -1.17
C VAL A 247 6.37 8.64 -0.34
N ASN A 248 5.68 9.25 0.63
CA ASN A 248 6.25 10.24 1.54
C ASN A 248 6.73 9.63 2.88
N TYR A 249 6.63 8.31 3.05
CA TYR A 249 7.02 7.64 4.28
C TYR A 249 8.52 7.36 4.34
N ARG A 250 9.02 7.17 5.57
CA ARG A 250 10.32 6.54 5.78
C ARG A 250 10.24 5.06 5.35
N TYR A 251 11.39 4.47 5.05
CA TYR A 251 11.42 3.13 4.46
C TYR A 251 10.71 2.06 5.30
N ASP A 252 10.91 2.04 6.60
CA ASP A 252 10.33 1.00 7.46
C ASP A 252 8.80 1.13 7.54
N ASP A 253 8.27 2.36 7.59
CA ASP A 253 6.82 2.63 7.55
C ASP A 253 6.23 2.30 6.18
N PHE A 254 6.94 2.66 5.10
CA PHE A 254 6.59 2.32 3.74
C PHE A 254 6.49 0.79 3.55
N GLN A 255 7.52 0.06 3.99
CA GLN A 255 7.58 -1.38 3.89
C GLN A 255 6.48 -2.05 4.72
N TYR A 256 6.21 -1.54 5.94
CA TYR A 256 5.11 -2.02 6.77
C TYR A 256 3.76 -1.92 6.06
N VAL A 257 3.47 -0.79 5.41
CA VAL A 257 2.21 -0.59 4.68
C VAL A 257 2.12 -1.49 3.45
N LEU A 258 3.22 -1.67 2.72
CA LEU A 258 3.26 -2.60 1.57
C LEU A 258 2.98 -4.04 2.00
N ASN A 259 3.66 -4.52 3.02
CA ASN A 259 3.47 -5.89 3.54
C ASN A 259 2.02 -6.08 4.02
N ARG A 260 1.45 -5.07 4.68
CA ARG A 260 0.05 -5.11 5.11
C ARG A 260 -0.93 -5.11 3.93
N ALA A 261 -0.62 -4.40 2.84
CA ALA A 261 -1.43 -4.44 1.62
C ALA A 261 -1.37 -5.84 0.98
N GLU A 262 -0.19 -6.41 0.89
CA GLU A 262 0.03 -7.78 0.40
C GLU A 262 -0.74 -8.80 1.24
N ASP A 263 -0.62 -8.77 2.56
CA ASP A 263 -1.36 -9.64 3.49
C ASP A 263 -2.87 -9.51 3.30
N THR A 264 -3.35 -8.27 3.10
CA THR A 264 -4.76 -7.99 2.85
C THR A 264 -5.24 -8.66 1.57
N ILE A 265 -4.50 -8.52 0.47
CA ILE A 265 -4.81 -9.12 -0.82
C ILE A 265 -4.75 -10.64 -0.70
N CYS A 266 -3.69 -11.18 -0.10
CA CYS A 266 -3.51 -12.62 0.11
C CYS A 266 -4.64 -13.22 0.95
N SER A 267 -5.10 -12.53 2.00
CA SER A 267 -6.20 -13.00 2.84
C SER A 267 -7.50 -13.17 2.05
N ILE A 268 -7.78 -12.23 1.13
CA ILE A 268 -8.96 -12.29 0.27
C ILE A 268 -8.81 -13.40 -0.79
N LEU A 269 -7.64 -13.54 -1.40
CA LEU A 269 -7.38 -14.60 -2.37
C LEU A 269 -7.54 -16.00 -1.75
N ASN A 270 -7.15 -16.17 -0.48
CA ASN A 270 -7.32 -17.43 0.25
C ASN A 270 -8.78 -17.79 0.55
N GLU A 271 -9.75 -16.86 0.42
CA GLU A 271 -11.19 -17.17 0.51
C GLU A 271 -11.72 -17.85 -0.75
N PHE A 272 -10.93 -17.93 -1.82
CA PHE A 272 -11.31 -18.55 -3.09
C PHE A 272 -10.93 -20.03 -3.10
N SER A 273 -11.57 -20.80 -3.99
CA SER A 273 -11.28 -22.22 -4.19
C SER A 273 -9.87 -22.46 -4.74
N SER A 274 -9.35 -23.67 -4.52
CA SER A 274 -7.99 -24.10 -4.85
C SER A 274 -7.51 -23.81 -6.29
N ASP A 275 -8.39 -23.61 -7.24
CA ASP A 275 -8.02 -23.35 -8.63
C ASP A 275 -7.45 -21.94 -8.84
N LEU A 276 -7.98 -20.93 -8.16
CA LEU A 276 -7.42 -19.57 -8.16
C LEU A 276 -6.14 -19.44 -7.32
N LEU A 277 -5.92 -20.36 -6.37
CA LEU A 277 -4.69 -20.38 -5.57
C LEU A 277 -3.48 -20.89 -6.36
N LYS A 278 -3.68 -21.66 -7.43
CA LYS A 278 -2.58 -22.09 -8.34
C LYS A 278 -1.98 -20.89 -9.08
N ASP A 279 -2.78 -19.89 -9.37
CA ASP A 279 -2.37 -18.68 -10.08
C ASP A 279 -1.82 -17.60 -9.12
N ARG A 280 -1.77 -17.84 -7.80
CA ARG A 280 -1.30 -16.85 -6.82
C ARG A 280 0.14 -16.39 -7.10
N GLN A 281 1.02 -17.30 -7.51
CA GLN A 281 2.42 -16.97 -7.84
C GLN A 281 2.51 -16.11 -9.12
N GLU A 282 1.52 -16.22 -10.02
CA GLU A 282 1.42 -15.36 -11.21
C GLU A 282 0.83 -13.98 -10.87
N LEU A 283 -0.05 -13.91 -9.86
CA LEU A 283 -0.70 -12.67 -9.45
C LEU A 283 0.21 -11.77 -8.60
N LEU A 284 0.93 -12.36 -7.65
CA LEU A 284 1.82 -11.63 -6.74
C LEU A 284 3.21 -12.26 -6.75
N PRO A 285 4.28 -11.47 -6.74
CA PRO A 285 5.64 -11.97 -6.64
C PRO A 285 5.87 -12.66 -5.28
N GLU A 286 6.86 -13.57 -5.21
CA GLU A 286 7.20 -14.29 -3.98
C GLU A 286 7.63 -13.35 -2.83
N SER A 287 8.22 -12.20 -3.15
CA SER A 287 8.61 -11.17 -2.19
C SER A 287 8.57 -9.79 -2.81
N LEU A 288 7.83 -8.87 -2.22
CA LEU A 288 7.83 -7.45 -2.60
C LEU A 288 9.16 -6.76 -2.26
N GLU A 289 9.93 -7.28 -1.30
CA GLU A 289 11.23 -6.71 -0.89
C GLU A 289 12.28 -6.74 -2.00
N GLN A 290 12.16 -7.66 -2.96
CA GLN A 290 13.10 -7.79 -4.07
C GLN A 290 12.75 -6.89 -5.26
N ILE A 291 11.56 -6.30 -5.27
CA ILE A 291 11.12 -5.43 -6.35
C ILE A 291 11.77 -4.05 -6.19
N LYS A 292 12.35 -3.55 -7.29
CA LYS A 292 13.07 -2.27 -7.32
C LYS A 292 12.26 -1.13 -7.96
N ASP A 293 11.02 -1.39 -8.31
CA ASP A 293 10.15 -0.44 -9.01
C ASP A 293 8.73 -0.54 -8.45
N LEU A 294 8.19 0.60 -8.01
CA LEU A 294 6.86 0.70 -7.46
C LEU A 294 5.77 0.40 -8.50
N ASP A 295 6.03 0.70 -9.76
CA ASP A 295 5.08 0.42 -10.85
C ASP A 295 4.92 -1.09 -11.08
N VAL A 296 5.94 -1.90 -10.79
CA VAL A 296 5.84 -3.36 -10.82
C VAL A 296 4.95 -3.88 -9.70
N ILE A 297 4.99 -3.24 -8.52
CA ILE A 297 4.09 -3.55 -7.41
C ILE A 297 2.66 -3.17 -7.77
N ASP A 298 2.45 -1.98 -8.36
CA ASP A 298 1.14 -1.52 -8.81
C ASP A 298 0.53 -2.48 -9.83
N GLN A 299 1.32 -2.95 -10.78
CA GLN A 299 0.87 -3.94 -11.78
C GLN A 299 0.52 -5.28 -11.14
N ALA A 300 1.29 -5.74 -10.14
CA ALA A 300 1.00 -6.96 -9.42
C ALA A 300 -0.31 -6.85 -8.62
N PHE A 301 -0.50 -5.75 -7.91
CA PHE A 301 -1.73 -5.50 -7.17
C PHE A 301 -2.94 -5.34 -8.11
N ASP A 302 -2.75 -4.69 -9.25
CA ASP A 302 -3.81 -4.56 -10.25
C ASP A 302 -4.28 -5.91 -10.80
N ARG A 303 -3.34 -6.82 -11.13
CA ARG A 303 -3.69 -8.19 -11.54
C ARG A 303 -4.51 -8.91 -10.45
N ALA A 304 -4.07 -8.79 -9.19
CA ALA A 304 -4.79 -9.37 -8.06
C ALA A 304 -6.19 -8.75 -7.90
N PHE A 305 -6.33 -7.43 -8.04
CA PHE A 305 -7.62 -6.73 -7.97
C PHE A 305 -8.57 -7.19 -9.08
N VAL A 306 -8.08 -7.34 -10.30
CA VAL A 306 -8.87 -7.86 -11.43
C VAL A 306 -9.39 -9.26 -11.10
N ALA A 307 -8.54 -10.17 -10.63
CA ALA A 307 -8.93 -11.52 -10.25
C ALA A 307 -9.97 -11.54 -9.11
N ILE A 308 -9.73 -10.76 -8.05
CA ILE A 308 -10.63 -10.67 -6.89
C ILE A 308 -11.99 -10.10 -7.31
N CYS A 309 -12.00 -8.93 -7.95
CA CYS A 309 -13.23 -8.25 -8.34
C CYS A 309 -14.02 -9.06 -9.36
N GLY A 310 -13.35 -9.75 -10.30
CA GLY A 310 -13.96 -10.67 -11.26
C GLY A 310 -14.72 -11.78 -10.55
N ASN A 311 -14.06 -12.49 -9.64
CA ASN A 311 -14.66 -13.60 -8.89
C ASN A 311 -15.89 -13.17 -8.05
N TYR A 312 -15.78 -12.02 -7.33
CA TYR A 312 -16.93 -11.53 -6.56
C TYR A 312 -18.07 -11.07 -7.47
N SER A 313 -17.78 -10.49 -8.63
CA SER A 313 -18.79 -10.09 -9.62
C SER A 313 -19.51 -11.29 -10.21
N GLU A 314 -18.79 -12.37 -10.55
CA GLU A 314 -19.35 -13.63 -11.04
C GLU A 314 -20.26 -14.29 -10.00
N LYS A 315 -19.76 -14.48 -8.77
CA LYS A 315 -20.57 -15.04 -7.66
C LYS A 315 -21.83 -14.24 -7.40
N LYS A 316 -21.75 -12.91 -7.50
CA LYS A 316 -22.89 -12.03 -7.35
C LYS A 316 -23.87 -12.18 -8.51
N ALA A 317 -23.40 -12.31 -9.74
CA ALA A 317 -24.23 -12.53 -10.92
C ALA A 317 -24.93 -13.90 -10.87
N GLU A 318 -24.21 -14.97 -10.48
CA GLU A 318 -24.79 -16.30 -10.25
C GLU A 318 -25.91 -16.27 -9.20
N LYS A 319 -25.62 -15.66 -8.03
CA LYS A 319 -26.63 -15.51 -6.98
C LYS A 319 -27.86 -14.75 -7.46
N TYR A 320 -27.65 -13.69 -8.26
CA TYR A 320 -28.76 -12.90 -8.81
C TYR A 320 -29.55 -13.71 -9.83
N SER A 321 -28.89 -14.48 -10.67
CA SER A 321 -29.54 -15.37 -11.65
C SER A 321 -30.39 -16.42 -10.95
N GLU A 322 -29.87 -17.07 -9.92
CA GLU A 322 -30.59 -18.10 -9.18
C GLU A 322 -31.83 -17.52 -8.45
N LEU A 323 -31.63 -16.38 -7.78
CA LEU A 323 -32.72 -15.70 -7.09
C LEU A 323 -33.81 -15.23 -8.07
N ALA A 324 -33.42 -14.76 -9.25
CA ALA A 324 -34.38 -14.36 -10.27
C ALA A 324 -35.14 -15.56 -10.87
N LYS A 325 -34.50 -16.74 -11.01
CA LYS A 325 -35.20 -17.99 -11.37
C LYS A 325 -36.23 -18.38 -10.31
N GLN A 326 -35.85 -18.29 -9.02
CA GLN A 326 -36.76 -18.56 -7.92
C GLN A 326 -37.98 -17.64 -7.93
N ILE A 327 -37.79 -16.31 -8.13
CA ILE A 327 -38.91 -15.36 -8.26
C ILE A 327 -39.82 -15.75 -9.44
N LYS A 328 -39.25 -16.11 -10.59
CA LYS A 328 -40.05 -16.53 -11.76
C LYS A 328 -40.88 -17.78 -11.46
N GLY A 329 -40.30 -18.78 -10.79
CA GLY A 329 -41.04 -19.95 -10.35
C GLY A 329 -42.22 -19.60 -9.46
N ILE A 330 -41.98 -18.78 -8.42
CA ILE A 330 -43.09 -18.31 -7.51
C ILE A 330 -44.16 -17.58 -8.30
N VAL A 331 -43.82 -16.73 -9.26
CA VAL A 331 -44.81 -16.02 -10.07
C VAL A 331 -45.58 -16.98 -10.95
N GLN A 332 -44.92 -17.93 -11.62
CA GLN A 332 -45.60 -18.91 -12.49
C GLN A 332 -46.56 -19.82 -11.76
N GLU A 333 -46.26 -20.15 -10.51
CA GLU A 333 -47.13 -20.96 -9.67
C GLU A 333 -48.32 -20.17 -9.08
N ASN A 334 -48.14 -18.87 -8.83
CA ASN A 334 -49.05 -18.09 -8.02
C ASN A 334 -49.65 -16.82 -8.71
N TYR A 335 -49.42 -16.59 -10.02
CA TYR A 335 -49.91 -15.40 -10.73
C TYR A 335 -51.42 -15.20 -10.62
N HIS A 336 -52.19 -16.29 -10.50
CA HIS A 336 -53.63 -16.28 -10.38
C HIS A 336 -54.12 -15.74 -9.03
N ASP A 337 -53.29 -15.70 -8.00
CA ASP A 337 -53.62 -15.06 -6.73
C ASP A 337 -53.58 -13.52 -6.89
N SER A 338 -54.73 -12.88 -6.77
CA SER A 338 -54.87 -11.42 -6.95
C SER A 338 -54.07 -10.59 -5.92
N SER A 339 -53.70 -11.21 -4.78
CA SER A 339 -52.86 -10.59 -3.74
C SER A 339 -51.39 -10.65 -3.99
N LEU A 340 -50.95 -11.43 -4.99
CA LEU A 340 -49.51 -11.57 -5.33
C LEU A 340 -48.95 -10.24 -5.81
N ASN A 341 -47.92 -9.78 -5.15
CA ASN A 341 -47.15 -8.57 -5.49
C ASN A 341 -45.69 -8.73 -5.05
N SER A 342 -44.83 -7.74 -5.38
CA SER A 342 -43.40 -7.78 -5.05
C SER A 342 -43.10 -7.90 -3.55
N GLN A 343 -43.96 -7.30 -2.68
CA GLN A 343 -43.77 -7.40 -1.23
C GLN A 343 -44.02 -8.83 -0.74
N ARG A 344 -45.12 -9.46 -1.21
CA ARG A 344 -45.46 -10.83 -0.81
C ARG A 344 -44.40 -11.85 -1.28
N ILE A 345 -43.84 -11.65 -2.46
CA ILE A 345 -42.68 -12.48 -2.94
C ILE A 345 -41.45 -12.25 -2.05
N ALA A 346 -41.18 -11.02 -1.67
CA ALA A 346 -40.08 -10.69 -0.76
C ALA A 346 -40.28 -11.37 0.61
N ASP A 347 -41.51 -11.38 1.14
CA ASP A 347 -41.84 -12.07 2.40
C ASP A 347 -41.64 -13.59 2.28
N MET A 348 -42.09 -14.21 1.17
CA MET A 348 -41.90 -15.64 0.90
C MET A 348 -40.41 -16.04 0.85
N ILE A 349 -39.57 -15.20 0.28
CA ILE A 349 -38.11 -15.43 0.14
C ILE A 349 -37.36 -14.94 1.39
N GLN A 350 -38.03 -14.29 2.33
CA GLN A 350 -37.45 -13.68 3.54
C GLN A 350 -36.37 -12.63 3.23
N MET A 351 -36.63 -11.80 2.23
CA MET A 351 -35.70 -10.76 1.78
C MET A 351 -36.35 -9.37 1.79
N ASN A 352 -35.50 -8.32 1.84
CA ASN A 352 -35.98 -6.95 1.72
C ASN A 352 -36.53 -6.69 0.30
N ASN A 353 -37.78 -6.18 0.20
CA ASN A 353 -38.46 -5.91 -1.06
C ASN A 353 -37.71 -4.92 -1.96
N ALA A 354 -37.12 -3.85 -1.38
CA ALA A 354 -36.38 -2.87 -2.17
C ALA A 354 -35.10 -3.46 -2.78
N TYR A 355 -34.43 -4.36 -2.05
CA TYR A 355 -33.26 -5.09 -2.56
C TYR A 355 -33.67 -6.06 -3.68
N LEU A 356 -34.72 -6.87 -3.42
CA LEU A 356 -35.25 -7.85 -4.37
C LEU A 356 -35.69 -7.20 -5.68
N GLY A 357 -36.41 -6.07 -5.58
CA GLY A 357 -36.89 -5.30 -6.72
C GLY A 357 -35.76 -4.75 -7.60
N ARG A 358 -34.72 -4.17 -6.97
CA ARG A 358 -33.54 -3.66 -7.69
C ARG A 358 -32.78 -4.80 -8.39
N MET A 359 -32.52 -5.89 -7.67
CA MET A 359 -31.83 -7.05 -8.20
C MET A 359 -32.59 -7.63 -9.41
N PHE A 360 -33.90 -7.89 -9.29
CA PHE A 360 -34.71 -8.45 -10.36
C PHE A 360 -34.76 -7.53 -11.59
N LYS A 361 -34.93 -6.21 -11.37
CA LYS A 361 -34.92 -5.21 -12.44
C LYS A 361 -33.58 -5.16 -13.17
N ASN A 362 -32.47 -5.25 -12.42
CA ASN A 362 -31.13 -5.29 -13.05
C ASN A 362 -30.90 -6.57 -13.87
N SER A 363 -31.42 -7.70 -13.42
CA SER A 363 -31.26 -8.99 -14.11
C SER A 363 -32.22 -9.19 -15.29
N TYR A 364 -33.44 -8.61 -15.23
CA TYR A 364 -34.51 -8.84 -16.22
C TYR A 364 -35.03 -7.60 -16.92
N GLY A 365 -34.51 -6.43 -16.62
CA GLY A 365 -34.90 -5.14 -17.25
C GLY A 365 -36.28 -4.63 -16.88
N ARG A 366 -37.07 -5.36 -16.06
CA ARG A 366 -38.44 -5.01 -15.66
C ARG A 366 -38.67 -5.26 -14.16
N SER A 367 -39.70 -4.60 -13.59
CA SER A 367 -40.05 -4.82 -12.19
C SER A 367 -40.72 -6.20 -11.99
N ILE A 368 -40.70 -6.70 -10.74
CA ILE A 368 -41.42 -7.93 -10.37
C ILE A 368 -42.93 -7.82 -10.67
N ASN A 369 -43.53 -6.68 -10.34
CA ASN A 369 -44.95 -6.46 -10.60
C ASN A 369 -45.31 -6.42 -12.09
N ASP A 370 -44.41 -5.85 -12.93
CA ASP A 370 -44.58 -5.90 -14.38
C ASP A 370 -44.48 -7.33 -14.91
N TYR A 371 -43.60 -8.15 -14.33
CA TYR A 371 -43.46 -9.56 -14.69
C TYR A 371 -44.71 -10.37 -14.31
N ILE A 372 -45.27 -10.15 -13.09
CA ILE A 372 -46.53 -10.76 -12.68
C ILE A 372 -47.65 -10.38 -13.66
N ASN A 373 -47.78 -9.11 -14.01
CA ASN A 373 -48.80 -8.65 -14.96
C ASN A 373 -48.60 -9.24 -16.35
N THR A 374 -47.35 -9.41 -16.80
CA THR A 374 -47.06 -10.08 -18.09
C THR A 374 -47.54 -11.54 -18.09
N CYS A 375 -47.23 -12.31 -17.05
CA CYS A 375 -47.74 -13.70 -16.93
C CYS A 375 -49.24 -13.78 -16.94
N ARG A 376 -49.92 -12.91 -16.20
CA ARG A 376 -51.40 -12.83 -16.16
C ARG A 376 -51.96 -12.49 -17.54
N LEU A 377 -51.38 -11.55 -18.26
CA LEU A 377 -51.84 -11.16 -19.59
C LEU A 377 -51.61 -12.26 -20.62
N GLU A 378 -50.46 -12.95 -20.61
CA GLU A 378 -50.15 -14.07 -21.48
C GLU A 378 -51.15 -15.21 -21.29
N GLU A 379 -51.48 -15.55 -20.05
CA GLU A 379 -52.50 -16.56 -19.77
C GLU A 379 -53.90 -16.08 -20.17
N SER A 380 -54.24 -14.81 -19.97
CA SER A 380 -55.51 -14.27 -20.42
C SER A 380 -55.68 -14.35 -21.94
N MET A 381 -54.62 -14.08 -22.69
CA MET A 381 -54.63 -14.24 -24.16
C MET A 381 -54.86 -15.70 -24.58
N ARG A 382 -54.29 -16.67 -23.85
CA ARG A 382 -54.52 -18.07 -24.08
C ARG A 382 -55.97 -18.46 -23.80
N LEU A 383 -56.53 -18.04 -22.65
CA LEU A 383 -57.90 -18.32 -22.27
C LEU A 383 -58.93 -17.67 -23.18
N LEU A 384 -58.70 -16.44 -23.67
CA LEU A 384 -59.53 -15.75 -24.62
C LEU A 384 -59.71 -16.51 -25.94
N ARG A 385 -58.70 -17.27 -26.38
CA ARG A 385 -58.71 -18.05 -27.60
C ARG A 385 -59.26 -19.45 -27.41
N GLN A 386 -59.13 -20.02 -26.22
CA GLN A 386 -59.40 -21.46 -25.98
C GLN A 386 -60.69 -21.71 -25.22
N THR A 387 -61.35 -20.67 -24.71
CA THR A 387 -62.57 -20.82 -23.86
C THR A 387 -63.62 -19.79 -24.20
N ASP A 388 -64.85 -20.10 -23.86
CA ASP A 388 -66.03 -19.20 -23.98
C ASP A 388 -66.29 -18.37 -22.70
N MET A 389 -65.37 -18.37 -21.72
CA MET A 389 -65.48 -17.57 -20.49
C MET A 389 -65.62 -16.08 -20.82
N SER A 390 -66.40 -15.36 -20.02
CA SER A 390 -66.47 -13.91 -20.19
C SER A 390 -65.12 -13.24 -19.97
N VAL A 391 -64.90 -12.06 -20.49
CA VAL A 391 -63.64 -11.29 -20.31
C VAL A 391 -63.40 -10.99 -18.83
N GLU A 392 -64.47 -10.72 -18.10
CA GLU A 392 -64.46 -10.47 -16.67
C GLU A 392 -64.01 -11.70 -15.86
N GLU A 393 -64.58 -12.85 -16.17
CA GLU A 393 -64.17 -14.12 -15.53
C GLU A 393 -62.69 -14.47 -15.82
N ILE A 394 -62.25 -14.29 -17.07
CA ILE A 394 -60.87 -14.50 -17.41
C ILE A 394 -59.96 -13.56 -16.60
N ALA A 395 -60.29 -12.25 -16.55
CA ALA A 395 -59.49 -11.29 -15.78
C ALA A 395 -59.36 -11.71 -14.31
N GLN A 396 -60.48 -12.16 -13.68
CA GLN A 396 -60.45 -12.62 -12.30
C GLN A 396 -59.68 -13.94 -12.15
N ASN A 397 -59.81 -14.89 -13.04
CA ASN A 397 -59.12 -16.17 -13.01
C ASN A 397 -57.61 -16.02 -13.12
N VAL A 398 -57.12 -15.06 -13.89
CA VAL A 398 -55.69 -14.80 -14.02
C VAL A 398 -55.17 -13.87 -12.93
N GLY A 399 -55.98 -13.44 -11.97
CA GLY A 399 -55.56 -12.73 -10.78
C GLY A 399 -55.68 -11.20 -10.85
N PHE A 400 -56.44 -10.62 -11.79
CA PHE A 400 -56.72 -9.19 -11.77
C PHE A 400 -57.97 -8.89 -10.90
N SER A 401 -57.74 -8.23 -9.77
CA SER A 401 -58.83 -7.72 -8.92
C SER A 401 -59.54 -6.49 -9.50
N ASN A 402 -58.87 -5.71 -10.36
CA ASN A 402 -59.41 -4.52 -11.01
C ASN A 402 -59.51 -4.74 -12.52
N ILE A 403 -60.75 -4.95 -12.98
CA ILE A 403 -61.04 -5.22 -14.40
C ILE A 403 -60.67 -4.02 -15.30
N LYS A 404 -60.89 -2.80 -14.86
CA LYS A 404 -60.49 -1.61 -15.66
C LYS A 404 -58.98 -1.56 -15.89
N TYR A 405 -58.21 -1.91 -14.87
CA TYR A 405 -56.75 -1.99 -14.95
C TYR A 405 -56.30 -3.11 -15.91
N PHE A 406 -56.94 -4.25 -15.89
CA PHE A 406 -56.73 -5.31 -16.86
C PHE A 406 -56.90 -4.83 -18.30
N TYR A 407 -58.03 -4.17 -18.64
CA TYR A 407 -58.30 -3.66 -19.97
C TYR A 407 -57.23 -2.68 -20.44
N VAL A 408 -56.77 -1.79 -19.56
CA VAL A 408 -55.71 -0.82 -19.87
C VAL A 408 -54.38 -1.54 -20.19
N LEU A 409 -53.98 -2.49 -19.36
CA LEU A 409 -52.74 -3.23 -19.54
C LEU A 409 -52.82 -4.14 -20.78
N PHE A 410 -53.94 -4.83 -21.00
CA PHE A 410 -54.14 -5.70 -22.14
C PHE A 410 -54.04 -4.90 -23.46
N LYS A 411 -54.73 -3.76 -23.56
CA LYS A 411 -54.67 -2.89 -24.73
C LYS A 411 -53.26 -2.30 -24.91
N LYS A 412 -52.58 -1.98 -23.82
CA LYS A 412 -51.19 -1.47 -23.90
C LYS A 412 -50.23 -2.54 -24.47
N LEU A 413 -50.46 -3.81 -24.13
CA LEU A 413 -49.58 -4.91 -24.57
C LEU A 413 -49.91 -5.35 -26.02
N THR A 414 -51.20 -5.47 -26.35
CA THR A 414 -51.66 -6.10 -27.61
C THR A 414 -52.06 -5.08 -28.66
N GLY A 415 -52.26 -3.79 -28.32
CA GLY A 415 -52.79 -2.75 -29.18
C GLY A 415 -54.31 -2.71 -29.32
N ILE A 416 -55.04 -3.79 -28.94
CA ILE A 416 -56.48 -3.96 -29.11
C ILE A 416 -57.15 -4.39 -27.80
N THR A 417 -58.48 -4.34 -27.77
CA THR A 417 -59.21 -4.73 -26.55
C THR A 417 -59.30 -6.28 -26.42
N PRO A 418 -59.52 -6.84 -25.21
CA PRO A 418 -59.68 -8.28 -25.03
C PRO A 418 -60.83 -8.87 -25.87
N ALA A 419 -61.94 -8.13 -25.99
CA ALA A 419 -63.06 -8.59 -26.81
C ALA A 419 -62.69 -8.66 -28.32
N THR A 420 -61.99 -7.63 -28.82
CA THR A 420 -61.47 -7.62 -30.22
C THR A 420 -60.45 -8.73 -30.44
N TYR A 421 -59.58 -8.99 -29.45
CA TYR A 421 -58.56 -10.04 -29.50
C TYR A 421 -59.18 -11.46 -29.58
N ARG A 422 -60.36 -11.68 -28.97
CA ARG A 422 -61.10 -12.92 -29.06
C ARG A 422 -61.74 -13.14 -30.44
N ALA A 423 -62.21 -12.08 -31.08
CA ALA A 423 -62.90 -12.11 -32.35
C ALA A 423 -61.99 -12.28 -33.58
N GLY A 424 -60.71 -12.03 -33.43
CA GLY A 424 -59.69 -12.14 -34.49
C GLY A 424 -58.66 -13.24 -34.22
#